data_bb0889a945dc2d3172a0ecfdf672cb84
#
_entry.id   bb0889a945dc2d3172a0ecfdf672cb84
#
_cell.length_a   1.000
_cell.length_b   1.000
_cell.length_c   1.000
_cell.angle_alpha   90.00
_cell.angle_beta   90.00
_cell.angle_gamma   90.00
#
_symmetry.space_group_name_H-M   'P 1'
#
loop_
_entity.id
_entity.type
_entity.pdbx_description
1 polymer ?
#
loop_
_entity_poly.entity_id
_entity_poly.type
_entity_poly.pdbx_seq_one_letter_code
_entity_poly.pdbx_strand_id
1 'polypeptide(L)'
;MKSVYTFGNGKAEGRSDMKNLLGGKGANLAEMNLIGVPVPPGFTITTEVCTAYNKEGKDAVVKLIKADVEKAMAHVENLMGTKFGDAKNPLLVSVRSGARVSMPGMMDTVLNLGLTDEAVEGIAKKSGNPRFAWDSYRRFVQMYGDVVLGMKPKSKEDIDPFEEVMDEVKKQKGVKNDTELEVEPQTLSKEVQSCCKGTHRKRFSGFSMGTTMGSYLCRIR
;
A
#
# COMPACT_ATOMS: atom_id res chain seq x y z
N MET A 1 -1.15 13.33 -22.58
CA MET A 1 0.07 12.83 -21.95
C MET A 1 -0.27 11.51 -21.25
N LYS A 2 0.50 10.45 -21.45
CA LYS A 2 0.20 9.14 -20.83
C LYS A 2 0.71 9.13 -19.40
N SER A 3 -0.20 8.98 -18.45
CA SER A 3 0.09 9.09 -17.00
C SER A 3 0.45 7.75 -16.35
N VAL A 4 0.04 6.64 -16.97
CA VAL A 4 0.17 5.29 -16.40
C VAL A 4 0.71 4.32 -17.45
N TYR A 5 1.66 3.49 -17.07
CA TYR A 5 2.33 2.48 -17.88
C TYR A 5 2.17 1.11 -17.22
N THR A 6 1.52 0.19 -17.93
CA THR A 6 1.25 -1.17 -17.44
C THR A 6 2.37 -2.15 -17.80
N PHE A 7 2.51 -3.20 -17.00
CA PHE A 7 3.38 -4.36 -17.25
C PHE A 7 2.76 -5.62 -16.66
N GLY A 8 3.06 -6.76 -17.26
CA GLY A 8 2.60 -8.08 -16.82
C GLY A 8 2.51 -9.06 -17.96
N ASN A 9 2.58 -10.34 -17.63
CA ASN A 9 2.45 -11.45 -18.59
C ASN A 9 3.39 -11.32 -19.83
N GLY A 10 4.65 -10.98 -19.61
CA GLY A 10 5.66 -10.84 -20.68
C GLY A 10 5.52 -9.59 -21.55
N LYS A 11 4.60 -8.66 -21.21
CA LYS A 11 4.34 -7.41 -21.94
C LYS A 11 4.53 -6.21 -21.02
N ALA A 12 5.15 -5.15 -21.52
CA ALA A 12 5.26 -3.89 -20.81
C ALA A 12 5.19 -2.72 -21.78
N GLU A 13 4.59 -1.63 -21.33
CA GLU A 13 4.54 -0.39 -22.11
C GLU A 13 5.78 0.48 -21.92
N GLY A 14 6.53 0.24 -20.82
CA GLY A 14 7.80 0.89 -20.51
C GLY A 14 9.00 0.03 -20.82
N ARG A 15 10.21 0.63 -20.74
CA ARG A 15 11.52 -0.01 -20.92
C ARG A 15 12.56 0.63 -20.02
N SER A 16 13.74 -0.01 -19.90
CA SER A 16 14.85 0.40 -19.05
C SER A 16 15.42 1.78 -19.36
N ASP A 17 15.32 2.26 -20.59
CA ASP A 17 15.74 3.60 -21.02
C ASP A 17 14.81 4.72 -20.54
N MET A 18 13.60 4.39 -20.09
CA MET A 18 12.60 5.36 -19.66
C MET A 18 12.70 5.74 -18.16
N LYS A 19 13.88 5.66 -17.55
CA LYS A 19 14.08 5.93 -16.10
C LYS A 19 13.65 7.33 -15.69
N ASN A 20 13.81 8.31 -16.56
CA ASN A 20 13.39 9.70 -16.26
C ASN A 20 11.86 9.82 -16.12
N LEU A 21 11.11 9.01 -16.85
CA LEU A 21 9.65 9.03 -16.87
C LEU A 21 9.04 8.06 -15.84
N LEU A 22 9.58 6.84 -15.74
CA LEU A 22 9.03 5.77 -14.90
C LEU A 22 9.71 5.63 -13.54
N GLY A 23 10.79 6.38 -13.32
CA GLY A 23 11.69 6.14 -12.19
C GLY A 23 12.51 4.86 -12.38
N GLY A 24 13.55 4.68 -11.58
CA GLY A 24 14.42 3.50 -11.69
C GLY A 24 13.69 2.18 -11.47
N LYS A 25 12.80 2.12 -10.46
CA LYS A 25 12.03 0.91 -10.15
C LYS A 25 11.04 0.56 -11.25
N GLY A 26 10.28 1.53 -11.75
CA GLY A 26 9.27 1.30 -12.79
C GLY A 26 9.89 0.85 -14.11
N ALA A 27 10.96 1.51 -14.55
CA ALA A 27 11.68 1.15 -15.77
C ALA A 27 12.29 -0.25 -15.68
N ASN A 28 12.91 -0.61 -14.54
CA ASN A 28 13.50 -1.92 -14.35
C ASN A 28 12.45 -3.04 -14.27
N LEU A 29 11.31 -2.82 -13.59
CA LEU A 29 10.23 -3.80 -13.55
C LEU A 29 9.65 -4.07 -14.94
N ALA A 30 9.47 -3.03 -15.75
CA ALA A 30 9.04 -3.17 -17.14
C ALA A 30 10.04 -4.01 -17.96
N GLU A 31 11.32 -3.71 -17.85
CA GLU A 31 12.38 -4.46 -18.55
C GLU A 31 12.45 -5.91 -18.10
N MET A 32 12.44 -6.17 -16.79
CA MET A 32 12.44 -7.54 -16.24
C MET A 32 11.28 -8.36 -16.79
N ASN A 33 10.10 -7.75 -16.91
CA ASN A 33 8.94 -8.42 -17.47
C ASN A 33 9.12 -8.73 -18.98
N LEU A 34 9.74 -7.81 -19.75
CA LEU A 34 9.99 -8.00 -21.18
C LEU A 34 11.03 -9.10 -21.48
N ILE A 35 12.04 -9.23 -20.64
CA ILE A 35 13.06 -10.29 -20.77
C ILE A 35 12.63 -11.64 -20.18
N GLY A 36 11.38 -11.77 -19.73
CA GLY A 36 10.79 -13.02 -19.26
C GLY A 36 11.04 -13.37 -17.80
N VAL A 37 11.58 -12.45 -16.99
CA VAL A 37 11.64 -12.65 -15.54
C VAL A 37 10.22 -12.64 -14.98
N PRO A 38 9.82 -13.59 -14.10
CA PRO A 38 8.49 -13.67 -13.55
C PRO A 38 8.25 -12.51 -12.57
N VAL A 39 7.72 -11.39 -13.09
CA VAL A 39 7.34 -10.22 -12.35
C VAL A 39 5.82 -10.19 -12.20
N PRO A 40 5.28 -10.00 -11.01
CA PRO A 40 3.84 -9.79 -10.84
C PRO A 40 3.34 -8.62 -11.69
N PRO A 41 2.14 -8.72 -12.29
CA PRO A 41 1.60 -7.63 -13.10
C PRO A 41 1.37 -6.38 -12.25
N GLY A 42 1.51 -5.23 -12.88
CA GLY A 42 1.36 -3.94 -12.22
C GLY A 42 1.36 -2.78 -13.18
N PHE A 43 1.48 -1.59 -12.64
CA PHE A 43 1.61 -0.37 -13.42
C PHE A 43 2.45 0.68 -12.70
N THR A 44 3.01 1.59 -13.47
CA THR A 44 3.81 2.71 -12.97
C THR A 44 3.13 4.03 -13.31
N ILE A 45 2.95 4.88 -12.32
CA ILE A 45 2.52 6.27 -12.49
C ILE A 45 3.78 7.10 -12.76
N THR A 46 3.74 7.95 -13.78
CA THR A 46 4.92 8.68 -14.26
C THR A 46 5.41 9.76 -13.30
N THR A 47 6.69 10.10 -13.38
CA THR A 47 7.30 11.20 -12.60
C THR A 47 6.71 12.57 -12.96
N GLU A 48 6.11 12.71 -14.14
CA GLU A 48 5.42 13.92 -14.58
C GLU A 48 4.15 14.18 -13.77
N VAL A 49 3.46 13.11 -13.36
CA VAL A 49 2.31 13.19 -12.44
C VAL A 49 2.76 13.72 -11.07
N CYS A 50 3.94 13.30 -10.58
CA CYS A 50 4.52 13.86 -9.35
C CYS A 50 4.83 15.36 -9.49
N THR A 51 5.32 15.77 -10.66
CA THR A 51 5.59 17.19 -10.94
C THR A 51 4.28 18.01 -11.00
N ALA A 52 3.26 17.47 -11.64
CA ALA A 52 1.92 18.08 -11.67
C ALA A 52 1.32 18.18 -10.26
N TYR A 53 1.51 17.14 -9.46
CA TYR A 53 1.06 17.14 -8.06
C TYR A 53 1.66 18.28 -7.24
N ASN A 54 2.95 18.54 -7.38
CA ASN A 54 3.62 19.64 -6.67
C ASN A 54 3.15 21.03 -7.15
N LYS A 55 2.68 21.15 -8.39
CA LYS A 55 2.21 22.42 -8.98
C LYS A 55 0.73 22.68 -8.74
N GLU A 56 -0.10 21.67 -8.97
CA GLU A 56 -1.56 21.79 -9.06
C GLU A 56 -2.29 21.27 -7.82
N GLY A 57 -1.57 20.53 -6.96
CA GLY A 57 -2.10 19.93 -5.75
C GLY A 57 -2.81 18.60 -5.96
N LYS A 58 -3.19 17.99 -4.84
CA LYS A 58 -3.71 16.62 -4.76
C LYS A 58 -4.97 16.41 -5.60
N ASP A 59 -5.97 17.25 -5.39
CA ASP A 59 -7.32 16.98 -5.92
C ASP A 59 -7.38 17.12 -7.45
N ALA A 60 -6.60 18.05 -8.01
CA ALA A 60 -6.47 18.21 -9.44
C ALA A 60 -5.81 16.99 -10.10
N VAL A 61 -4.70 16.53 -9.53
CA VAL A 61 -3.95 15.40 -10.07
C VAL A 61 -4.71 14.07 -9.93
N VAL A 62 -5.37 13.84 -8.79
CA VAL A 62 -6.20 12.64 -8.61
C VAL A 62 -7.31 12.57 -9.66
N LYS A 63 -7.98 13.68 -9.94
CA LYS A 63 -8.99 13.75 -11.01
C LYS A 63 -8.39 13.45 -12.38
N LEU A 64 -7.19 13.99 -12.66
CA LEU A 64 -6.51 13.82 -13.93
C LEU A 64 -6.19 12.36 -14.24
N ILE A 65 -5.65 11.61 -13.26
CA ILE A 65 -5.16 10.26 -13.50
C ILE A 65 -6.15 9.14 -13.14
N LYS A 66 -7.29 9.48 -12.52
CA LYS A 66 -8.26 8.51 -12.00
C LYS A 66 -8.65 7.45 -13.03
N ALA A 67 -9.07 7.89 -14.21
CA ALA A 67 -9.51 6.98 -15.26
C ALA A 67 -8.39 6.06 -15.77
N ASP A 68 -7.16 6.55 -15.87
CA ASP A 68 -6.00 5.76 -16.30
C ASP A 68 -5.61 4.73 -15.24
N VAL A 69 -5.66 5.10 -13.96
CA VAL A 69 -5.40 4.20 -12.83
C VAL A 69 -6.46 3.11 -12.73
N GLU A 70 -7.75 3.46 -12.90
CA GLU A 70 -8.84 2.48 -12.88
C GLU A 70 -8.70 1.46 -14.01
N LYS A 71 -8.36 1.91 -15.22
CA LYS A 71 -8.08 1.01 -16.36
C LYS A 71 -6.88 0.10 -16.10
N ALA A 72 -5.80 0.65 -15.56
CA ALA A 72 -4.60 -0.13 -15.24
C ALA A 72 -4.87 -1.15 -14.13
N MET A 73 -5.67 -0.79 -13.11
CA MET A 73 -6.08 -1.71 -12.06
C MET A 73 -6.94 -2.85 -12.62
N ALA A 74 -7.95 -2.54 -13.46
CA ALA A 74 -8.76 -3.54 -14.12
C ALA A 74 -7.91 -4.51 -14.99
N HIS A 75 -6.85 -4.00 -15.63
CA HIS A 75 -5.90 -4.83 -16.36
C HIS A 75 -5.17 -5.80 -15.41
N VAL A 76 -4.68 -5.33 -14.28
CA VAL A 76 -4.02 -6.17 -13.26
C VAL A 76 -4.99 -7.21 -12.69
N GLU A 77 -6.22 -6.82 -12.36
CA GLU A 77 -7.28 -7.71 -11.89
C GLU A 77 -7.56 -8.85 -12.87
N ASN A 78 -7.65 -8.53 -14.15
CA ASN A 78 -7.87 -9.52 -15.22
C ASN A 78 -6.70 -10.51 -15.34
N LEU A 79 -5.45 -10.03 -15.22
CA LEU A 79 -4.28 -10.90 -15.27
C LEU A 79 -4.15 -11.80 -14.03
N MET A 80 -4.56 -11.30 -12.87
CA MET A 80 -4.47 -12.02 -11.59
C MET A 80 -5.69 -12.89 -11.31
N GLY A 81 -6.82 -12.69 -11.98
CA GLY A 81 -8.07 -13.38 -11.71
C GLY A 81 -8.68 -13.05 -10.35
N THR A 82 -8.33 -11.90 -9.78
CA THR A 82 -8.79 -11.42 -8.46
C THR A 82 -9.20 -9.97 -8.56
N LYS A 83 -10.02 -9.48 -7.62
CA LYS A 83 -10.49 -8.10 -7.62
C LYS A 83 -9.98 -7.32 -6.41
N PHE A 84 -9.62 -6.07 -6.63
CA PHE A 84 -9.24 -5.17 -5.56
C PHE A 84 -10.43 -4.86 -4.64
N GLY A 85 -10.27 -5.13 -3.34
CA GLY A 85 -11.32 -4.94 -2.35
C GLY A 85 -12.39 -6.05 -2.32
N ASP A 86 -12.19 -7.17 -3.01
CA ASP A 86 -13.07 -8.35 -2.89
C ASP A 86 -12.95 -8.95 -1.49
N ALA A 87 -14.09 -9.22 -0.85
CA ALA A 87 -14.14 -9.74 0.50
C ALA A 87 -13.68 -11.21 0.63
N LYS A 88 -13.76 -11.99 -0.46
CA LYS A 88 -13.44 -13.43 -0.45
C LYS A 88 -12.08 -13.75 -1.01
N ASN A 89 -11.71 -13.08 -2.09
CA ASN A 89 -10.46 -13.31 -2.81
C ASN A 89 -9.84 -11.97 -3.25
N PRO A 90 -9.38 -11.14 -2.32
CA PRO A 90 -8.90 -9.80 -2.61
C PRO A 90 -7.62 -9.81 -3.45
N LEU A 91 -7.53 -8.91 -4.42
CA LEU A 91 -6.26 -8.52 -5.01
C LEU A 91 -5.51 -7.64 -4.02
N LEU A 92 -4.37 -8.10 -3.53
CA LEU A 92 -3.48 -7.31 -2.69
C LEU A 92 -2.33 -6.76 -3.53
N VAL A 93 -2.11 -5.46 -3.44
CA VAL A 93 -1.05 -4.79 -4.18
C VAL A 93 -0.03 -4.14 -3.25
N SER A 94 1.21 -4.06 -3.72
CA SER A 94 2.26 -3.27 -3.08
C SER A 94 2.43 -1.96 -3.82
N VAL A 95 2.30 -0.85 -3.12
CA VAL A 95 2.56 0.47 -3.69
C VAL A 95 3.91 0.97 -3.20
N ARG A 96 4.77 1.33 -4.14
CA ARG A 96 6.15 1.74 -3.85
C ARG A 96 6.40 3.12 -4.44
N SER A 97 6.97 4.01 -3.65
CA SER A 97 7.47 5.27 -4.18
C SER A 97 8.66 5.02 -5.11
N GLY A 98 8.75 5.83 -6.15
CA GLY A 98 9.83 5.81 -7.11
C GLY A 98 10.46 7.20 -7.24
N ALA A 99 11.75 7.25 -7.57
CA ALA A 99 12.46 8.49 -7.89
C ALA A 99 13.37 8.29 -9.09
N ARG A 100 13.74 9.38 -9.76
CA ARG A 100 14.71 9.35 -10.86
C ARG A 100 16.05 8.85 -10.39
N VAL A 101 16.47 9.28 -9.20
CA VAL A 101 17.69 8.85 -8.52
C VAL A 101 17.28 8.04 -7.30
N SER A 102 17.76 6.79 -7.22
CA SER A 102 17.48 5.92 -6.09
C SER A 102 18.38 6.29 -4.92
N MET A 103 17.75 6.61 -3.78
CA MET A 103 18.46 6.80 -2.52
C MET A 103 17.98 5.71 -1.55
N PRO A 104 18.89 4.86 -1.05
CA PRO A 104 18.54 3.84 -0.07
C PRO A 104 17.92 4.45 1.20
N GLY A 105 16.84 3.84 1.72
CA GLY A 105 16.17 4.27 2.95
C GLY A 105 15.21 5.47 2.83
N MET A 106 15.14 6.14 1.67
CA MET A 106 14.25 7.29 1.49
C MET A 106 12.91 6.97 0.80
N MET A 107 12.67 5.71 0.48
CA MET A 107 11.52 5.32 -0.34
C MET A 107 10.53 4.50 0.47
N ASP A 108 9.34 5.04 0.62
CA ASP A 108 8.26 4.36 1.31
C ASP A 108 7.64 3.24 0.47
N THR A 109 7.16 2.21 1.15
CA THR A 109 6.40 1.11 0.56
C THR A 109 5.18 0.87 1.43
N VAL A 110 4.03 0.67 0.81
CA VAL A 110 2.82 0.17 1.48
C VAL A 110 2.49 -1.20 0.89
N LEU A 111 2.55 -2.23 1.73
CA LEU A 111 2.23 -3.62 1.37
C LEU A 111 0.76 -3.91 1.65
N ASN A 112 0.23 -4.93 0.98
CA ASN A 112 -1.11 -5.46 1.21
C ASN A 112 -2.23 -4.42 1.07
N LEU A 113 -2.05 -3.42 0.21
CA LEU A 113 -3.11 -2.49 -0.10
C LEU A 113 -4.27 -3.24 -0.78
N GLY A 114 -5.49 -3.05 -0.29
CA GLY A 114 -6.68 -3.83 -0.65
C GLY A 114 -7.14 -4.78 0.45
N LEU A 115 -6.34 -4.93 1.52
CA LEU A 115 -6.73 -5.68 2.70
C LEU A 115 -7.65 -4.81 3.57
N THR A 116 -8.95 -5.10 3.55
CA THR A 116 -10.00 -4.42 4.32
C THR A 116 -10.46 -5.31 5.49
N ASP A 117 -11.28 -4.74 6.38
CA ASP A 117 -11.90 -5.49 7.49
C ASP A 117 -12.64 -6.75 7.02
N GLU A 118 -13.28 -6.68 5.85
CA GLU A 118 -14.01 -7.79 5.26
C GLU A 118 -13.08 -8.77 4.53
N ALA A 119 -12.05 -8.25 3.85
CA ALA A 119 -11.11 -9.04 3.09
C ALA A 119 -10.20 -9.91 3.98
N VAL A 120 -9.89 -9.46 5.21
CA VAL A 120 -9.08 -10.24 6.15
C VAL A 120 -9.76 -11.55 6.54
N GLU A 121 -11.07 -11.54 6.72
CA GLU A 121 -11.85 -12.76 7.00
C GLU A 121 -11.79 -13.76 5.82
N GLY A 122 -11.85 -13.24 4.59
CA GLY A 122 -11.68 -14.04 3.37
C GLY A 122 -10.31 -14.72 3.32
N ILE A 123 -9.24 -13.96 3.62
CA ILE A 123 -7.88 -14.49 3.68
C ILE A 123 -7.71 -15.51 4.81
N ALA A 124 -8.29 -15.26 5.99
CA ALA A 124 -8.27 -16.18 7.10
C ALA A 124 -8.87 -17.54 6.74
N LYS A 125 -10.03 -17.53 6.08
CA LYS A 125 -10.69 -18.74 5.59
C LYS A 125 -9.89 -19.44 4.49
N LYS A 126 -9.36 -18.71 3.54
CA LYS A 126 -8.59 -19.24 2.41
C LYS A 126 -7.26 -19.85 2.83
N SER A 127 -6.55 -19.22 3.75
CA SER A 127 -5.26 -19.70 4.25
C SER A 127 -5.38 -20.79 5.32
N GLY A 128 -6.56 -20.96 5.93
CA GLY A 128 -6.74 -21.80 7.12
C GLY A 128 -5.98 -21.29 8.34
N ASN A 129 -5.44 -20.09 8.28
CA ASN A 129 -4.62 -19.49 9.35
C ASN A 129 -5.11 -18.08 9.68
N PRO A 130 -6.08 -17.94 10.61
CA PRO A 130 -6.59 -16.64 11.03
C PRO A 130 -5.50 -15.72 11.59
N ARG A 131 -4.54 -16.26 12.33
CA ARG A 131 -3.42 -15.50 12.89
C ARG A 131 -2.60 -14.81 11.80
N PHE A 132 -2.25 -15.51 10.73
CA PHE A 132 -1.53 -14.96 9.61
C PHE A 132 -2.31 -13.80 8.94
N ALA A 133 -3.60 -13.99 8.70
CA ALA A 133 -4.44 -12.99 8.06
C ALA A 133 -4.52 -11.70 8.88
N TRP A 134 -4.78 -11.82 10.18
CA TRP A 134 -4.94 -10.68 11.07
C TRP A 134 -3.61 -9.99 11.41
N ASP A 135 -2.49 -10.71 11.55
CA ASP A 135 -1.17 -10.08 11.70
C ASP A 135 -0.78 -9.31 10.44
N SER A 136 -1.08 -9.86 9.26
CA SER A 136 -0.89 -9.15 7.99
C SER A 136 -1.72 -7.88 7.92
N TYR A 137 -2.96 -7.91 8.42
CA TYR A 137 -3.83 -6.75 8.48
C TYR A 137 -3.34 -5.69 9.49
N ARG A 138 -2.93 -6.11 10.68
CA ARG A 138 -2.32 -5.23 11.68
C ARG A 138 -1.12 -4.47 11.10
N ARG A 139 -0.20 -5.21 10.47
CA ARG A 139 0.99 -4.62 9.82
C ARG A 139 0.63 -3.65 8.70
N PHE A 140 -0.41 -3.97 7.94
CA PHE A 140 -0.93 -3.07 6.90
C PHE A 140 -1.45 -1.78 7.51
N VAL A 141 -2.27 -1.85 8.58
CA VAL A 141 -2.83 -0.67 9.26
C VAL A 141 -1.71 0.21 9.83
N GLN A 142 -0.73 -0.39 10.51
CA GLN A 142 0.45 0.32 11.03
C GLN A 142 1.21 1.02 9.89
N MET A 143 1.56 0.30 8.85
CA MET A 143 2.30 0.84 7.71
C MET A 143 1.52 1.95 6.99
N TYR A 144 0.20 1.81 6.87
CA TYR A 144 -0.67 2.83 6.31
C TYR A 144 -0.72 4.08 7.21
N GLY A 145 -0.82 3.89 8.52
CA GLY A 145 -0.74 4.96 9.51
C GLY A 145 0.57 5.74 9.40
N ASP A 146 1.68 5.04 9.38
CA ASP A 146 3.01 5.64 9.32
C ASP A 146 3.26 6.38 8.00
N VAL A 147 3.00 5.70 6.88
CA VAL A 147 3.38 6.21 5.55
C VAL A 147 2.34 7.17 5.00
N VAL A 148 1.05 6.85 5.09
CA VAL A 148 -0.02 7.61 4.43
C VAL A 148 -0.59 8.69 5.35
N LEU A 149 -0.79 8.38 6.64
CA LEU A 149 -1.34 9.33 7.60
C LEU A 149 -0.26 10.16 8.30
N GLY A 150 1.01 9.70 8.28
CA GLY A 150 2.14 10.39 8.86
C GLY A 150 2.20 10.35 10.38
N MET A 151 1.81 9.22 10.92
CA MET A 151 1.78 8.97 12.35
C MET A 151 3.15 8.57 12.91
N LYS A 152 4.16 8.43 12.05
CA LYS A 152 5.54 8.16 12.49
C LYS A 152 6.02 9.19 13.52
N PRO A 153 6.78 8.75 14.54
CA PRO A 153 7.51 9.64 15.44
C PRO A 153 8.33 10.66 14.66
N LYS A 154 8.28 11.91 15.08
CA LYS A 154 9.03 13.00 14.44
C LYS A 154 10.41 13.17 15.04
N SER A 155 10.58 12.73 16.27
CA SER A 155 11.84 12.74 17.01
C SER A 155 12.10 11.38 17.65
N LYS A 156 13.32 11.15 18.14
CA LYS A 156 13.66 9.92 18.88
C LYS A 156 13.02 9.86 20.27
N GLU A 157 12.49 10.96 20.73
CA GLU A 157 11.85 11.08 22.05
C GLU A 157 10.32 10.83 21.95
N ASP A 158 9.77 10.88 20.73
CA ASP A 158 8.35 10.60 20.50
C ASP A 158 8.11 9.10 20.57
N ILE A 159 7.07 8.71 21.26
CA ILE A 159 6.62 7.30 21.33
C ILE A 159 5.86 7.00 20.03
N ASP A 160 6.17 5.85 19.41
CA ASP A 160 5.39 5.33 18.30
C ASP A 160 4.00 4.89 18.83
N PRO A 161 2.90 5.48 18.37
CA PRO A 161 1.58 5.17 18.90
C PRO A 161 1.15 3.73 18.64
N PHE A 162 1.72 3.06 17.65
CA PHE A 162 1.45 1.65 17.38
C PHE A 162 2.26 0.73 18.29
N GLU A 163 3.51 1.10 18.59
CA GLU A 163 4.33 0.36 19.57
C GLU A 163 3.73 0.49 20.98
N GLU A 164 3.24 1.68 21.36
CA GLU A 164 2.58 1.88 22.65
C GLU A 164 1.38 0.95 22.82
N VAL A 165 0.48 0.88 21.84
CA VAL A 165 -0.68 -0.03 21.85
C VAL A 165 -0.22 -1.49 21.90
N MET A 166 0.81 -1.86 21.14
CA MET A 166 1.35 -3.23 21.15
C MET A 166 1.93 -3.61 22.50
N ASP A 167 2.67 -2.70 23.14
CA ASP A 167 3.28 -2.95 24.44
C ASP A 167 2.23 -3.04 25.55
N GLU A 168 1.16 -2.26 25.46
CA GLU A 168 0.04 -2.35 26.38
C GLU A 168 -0.66 -3.71 26.30
N VAL A 169 -0.93 -4.20 25.09
CA VAL A 169 -1.52 -5.53 24.87
C VAL A 169 -0.59 -6.64 25.34
N LYS A 170 0.73 -6.55 25.08
CA LYS A 170 1.70 -7.51 25.62
C LYS A 170 1.69 -7.57 27.14
N LYS A 171 1.66 -6.40 27.80
CA LYS A 171 1.57 -6.33 29.28
C LYS A 171 0.30 -6.98 29.80
N GLN A 172 -0.85 -6.71 29.18
CA GLN A 172 -2.13 -7.32 29.57
C GLN A 172 -2.14 -8.84 29.42
N LYS A 173 -1.46 -9.36 28.40
CA LYS A 173 -1.36 -10.80 28.10
C LYS A 173 -0.20 -11.49 28.79
N GLY A 174 0.71 -10.76 29.42
CA GLY A 174 1.88 -11.32 30.11
C GLY A 174 2.93 -11.94 29.17
N VAL A 175 2.96 -11.51 27.89
CA VAL A 175 3.90 -12.00 26.88
C VAL A 175 4.96 -10.94 26.57
N LYS A 176 6.13 -11.39 26.07
CA LYS A 176 7.25 -10.49 25.77
C LYS A 176 7.39 -10.20 24.28
N ASN A 177 7.11 -11.20 23.42
CA ASN A 177 7.32 -11.09 21.98
C ASN A 177 5.99 -11.04 21.23
N ASP A 178 5.95 -10.32 20.12
CA ASP A 178 4.79 -10.26 19.22
C ASP A 178 4.36 -11.64 18.71
N THR A 179 5.33 -12.58 18.59
CA THR A 179 5.09 -13.95 18.15
C THR A 179 4.36 -14.82 19.18
N GLU A 180 4.42 -14.44 20.46
CA GLU A 180 3.77 -15.13 21.58
C GLU A 180 2.34 -14.64 21.81
N LEU A 181 1.97 -13.54 21.17
CA LEU A 181 0.60 -13.06 21.16
C LEU A 181 -0.27 -14.09 20.45
N GLU A 182 -0.78 -15.07 21.21
CA GLU A 182 -1.92 -15.90 20.82
C GLU A 182 -3.18 -15.05 20.84
N VAL A 183 -3.21 -14.03 20.04
CA VAL A 183 -4.29 -13.07 20.05
C VAL A 183 -5.44 -13.68 19.29
N GLU A 184 -6.63 -13.44 19.78
CA GLU A 184 -7.73 -13.16 18.90
C GLU A 184 -7.30 -11.97 18.06
N PRO A 185 -6.88 -12.18 16.82
CA PRO A 185 -6.17 -11.16 16.04
C PRO A 185 -7.06 -9.96 15.76
N GLN A 186 -8.37 -10.14 15.89
CA GLN A 186 -9.42 -9.14 15.77
C GLN A 186 -9.31 -8.02 16.82
N THR A 187 -8.96 -8.35 18.07
CA THR A 187 -8.87 -7.39 19.16
C THR A 187 -7.71 -6.43 18.92
N LEU A 188 -6.53 -6.96 18.59
CA LEU A 188 -5.35 -6.16 18.33
C LEU A 188 -5.53 -5.23 17.11
N SER A 189 -6.13 -5.74 16.04
CA SER A 189 -6.40 -4.93 14.85
C SER A 189 -7.40 -3.81 15.14
N LYS A 190 -8.40 -4.06 16.00
CA LYS A 190 -9.35 -3.02 16.43
C LYS A 190 -8.68 -1.96 17.30
N GLU A 191 -7.77 -2.33 18.18
CA GLU A 191 -7.02 -1.40 19.02
C GLU A 191 -6.07 -0.54 18.19
N VAL A 192 -5.33 -1.15 17.26
CA VAL A 192 -4.47 -0.43 16.30
C VAL A 192 -5.30 0.50 15.40
N GLN A 193 -6.47 0.06 14.93
CA GLN A 193 -7.40 0.92 14.19
C GLN A 193 -7.95 2.05 15.06
N SER A 194 -8.21 1.81 16.33
CA SER A 194 -8.70 2.83 17.27
C SER A 194 -7.67 3.94 17.44
N CYS A 195 -6.39 3.61 17.50
CA CYS A 195 -5.28 4.57 17.51
C CYS A 195 -5.34 5.48 16.27
N CYS A 196 -5.52 4.90 15.08
CA CYS A 196 -5.69 5.67 13.84
C CYS A 196 -6.96 6.55 13.86
N LYS A 197 -8.07 6.06 14.44
CA LYS A 197 -9.36 6.78 14.52
C LYS A 197 -9.32 7.91 15.54
N GLY A 198 -8.59 7.75 16.63
CA GLY A 198 -8.43 8.79 17.68
C GLY A 198 -7.75 10.04 17.14
N THR A 199 -6.72 9.86 16.33
CA THR A 199 -5.90 10.95 15.77
C THR A 199 -6.47 11.52 14.45
N HIS A 200 -7.23 10.72 13.69
CA HIS A 200 -7.75 11.09 12.36
C HIS A 200 -9.18 10.58 12.09
N ARG A 201 -10.12 10.86 12.99
CA ARG A 201 -11.51 10.37 13.01
C ARG A 201 -12.30 10.40 11.69
N LYS A 202 -11.87 11.14 10.66
CA LYS A 202 -12.59 11.32 9.39
C LYS A 202 -12.01 10.52 8.19
N ARG A 203 -10.89 9.79 8.35
CA ARG A 203 -10.17 9.22 7.19
C ARG A 203 -10.29 7.71 7.00
N PHE A 204 -10.71 6.95 8.01
CA PHE A 204 -10.87 5.50 7.91
C PHE A 204 -12.25 5.01 7.44
N SER A 205 -13.25 5.87 7.41
CA SER A 205 -14.64 5.52 7.03
C SER A 205 -14.89 5.57 5.53
N GLY A 206 -13.98 5.06 4.72
CA GLY A 206 -14.16 5.07 3.28
C GLY A 206 -12.92 4.60 2.54
N PHE A 207 -12.60 3.33 2.71
CA PHE A 207 -11.54 2.67 1.93
C PHE A 207 -12.01 2.51 0.48
N SER A 208 -12.07 3.62 -0.28
CA SER A 208 -12.25 3.55 -1.73
C SER A 208 -10.88 3.68 -2.41
N MET A 209 -10.70 2.98 -3.53
CA MET A 209 -9.46 2.99 -4.33
C MET A 209 -8.99 4.42 -4.65
N GLY A 210 -9.91 5.33 -4.97
CA GLY A 210 -9.59 6.72 -5.28
C GLY A 210 -9.03 7.51 -4.10
N THR A 211 -9.55 7.29 -2.89
CA THR A 211 -9.10 7.98 -1.67
C THR A 211 -7.74 7.45 -1.22
N THR A 212 -7.52 6.15 -1.31
CA THR A 212 -6.28 5.50 -0.86
C THR A 212 -5.12 5.81 -1.80
N MET A 213 -5.34 5.70 -3.12
CA MET A 213 -4.34 6.01 -4.13
C MET A 213 -3.99 7.51 -4.12
N GLY A 214 -4.98 8.38 -3.98
CA GLY A 214 -4.78 9.81 -3.85
C GLY A 214 -4.01 10.20 -2.59
N SER A 215 -4.25 9.53 -1.47
CA SER A 215 -3.52 9.75 -0.22
C SER A 215 -2.07 9.29 -0.30
N TYR A 216 -1.79 8.23 -1.06
CA TYR A 216 -0.43 7.74 -1.29
C TYR A 216 0.36 8.66 -2.21
N LEU A 217 -0.25 9.13 -3.30
CA LEU A 217 0.36 10.13 -4.20
C LEU A 217 0.74 11.43 -3.45
N CYS A 218 0.03 11.75 -2.36
CA CYS A 218 0.33 12.89 -1.48
C CYS A 218 1.72 12.85 -0.83
N ARG A 219 2.36 11.71 -0.72
CA ARG A 219 3.62 11.52 0.04
C ARG A 219 4.81 11.09 -0.80
N ILE A 220 4.64 10.97 -2.10
CA ILE A 220 5.77 10.84 -3.02
C ILE A 220 6.42 12.23 -3.13
N ARG A 221 7.36 12.50 -2.24
CA ARG A 221 8.28 13.65 -2.35
C ARG A 221 9.46 13.29 -3.21
#